data_915540bbeb22ec5e7148f284d66bb453
#
_entry.id   915540bbeb22ec5e7148f284d66bb453
#
_cell.length_a   1.000
_cell.length_b   1.000
_cell.length_c   1.000
_cell.angle_alpha   90.00
_cell.angle_beta   90.00
_cell.angle_gamma   90.00
#
_symmetry.space_group_name_H-M   'P 1'
#
loop_
_entity.id
_entity.type
_entity.pdbx_description
1 polymer ?
#
loop_
_entity_poly.entity_id
_entity_poly.type
_entity_poly.pdbx_seq_one_letter_code
_entity_poly.pdbx_strand_id
1 'polypeptide(L)'
;AAAFAHNNPIPNYNLEEQTCLKALQAYYACVSFVDAQVGRILKSLGELGLAENTIIVFWSDHGYHLGEHQGIWQKRTLFEEGARAPLIFLDPRARGNGKSSTRIVEFVDIYPTLIDLANLPHPQTQKLAGRSLAPLLENPLAEWKGEAITQILRPADSRLKKMTMGCSIRTARWRYTEWSEGKAGIELYDHTEDPNEFNNLARDPSPEIRRQIGLLRKNLRLKSSGKTPTTPVNPPRL
;
A
#
# COMPACT_ATOMS: atom_id res chain seq x y z
N ALA A 1 -11.10 -15.77 9.47
CA ALA A 1 -10.83 -15.72 10.94
C ALA A 1 -9.51 -15.02 11.25
N ALA A 2 -8.43 -15.32 10.51
CA ALA A 2 -7.12 -14.68 10.76
C ALA A 2 -7.12 -13.17 10.49
N ALA A 3 -7.93 -12.68 9.55
CA ALA A 3 -8.06 -11.26 9.25
C ALA A 3 -8.50 -10.43 10.46
N PHE A 4 -9.25 -11.02 11.36
CA PHE A 4 -9.82 -10.37 12.54
C PHE A 4 -9.11 -10.70 13.86
N ALA A 5 -8.01 -11.49 13.84
CA ALA A 5 -7.23 -11.77 15.03
C ALA A 5 -6.40 -10.54 15.42
N HIS A 6 -6.83 -9.82 16.42
CA HIS A 6 -6.18 -8.60 16.90
C HIS A 6 -5.42 -8.84 18.20
N ASN A 7 -4.29 -8.14 18.34
CA ASN A 7 -3.59 -8.06 19.63
C ASN A 7 -4.33 -7.17 20.65
N ASN A 8 -5.39 -6.52 20.22
CA ASN A 8 -6.16 -5.65 21.09
C ASN A 8 -7.25 -6.48 21.80
N PRO A 9 -7.28 -6.52 23.12
CA PRO A 9 -8.33 -7.19 23.88
C PRO A 9 -9.69 -6.51 23.76
N ILE A 10 -9.75 -5.29 23.24
CA ILE A 10 -11.01 -4.55 23.03
C ILE A 10 -11.53 -4.93 21.65
N PRO A 11 -12.68 -5.63 21.55
CA PRO A 11 -13.33 -5.80 20.27
C PRO A 11 -13.73 -4.43 19.74
N ASN A 12 -13.31 -4.11 18.52
CA ASN A 12 -13.68 -2.86 17.86
C ASN A 12 -15.13 -2.87 17.36
N TYR A 13 -15.79 -3.98 17.52
CA TYR A 13 -17.16 -4.23 17.08
C TYR A 13 -18.16 -3.72 18.09
N ASN A 14 -19.31 -3.25 17.59
CA ASN A 14 -20.44 -2.77 18.41
C ASN A 14 -20.14 -1.50 19.23
N LEU A 15 -19.25 -0.63 18.74
CA LEU A 15 -19.15 0.71 19.27
C LEU A 15 -20.47 1.47 19.00
N GLU A 16 -20.94 2.22 19.98
CA GLU A 16 -22.07 3.12 19.79
C GLU A 16 -21.79 4.13 18.69
N GLU A 17 -22.79 4.46 17.88
CA GLU A 17 -22.69 5.41 16.78
C GLU A 17 -22.07 6.75 17.21
N GLN A 18 -22.51 7.30 18.36
CA GLN A 18 -21.96 8.54 18.90
C GLN A 18 -20.46 8.46 19.19
N THR A 19 -19.99 7.30 19.64
CA THR A 19 -18.56 7.07 19.87
C THR A 19 -17.80 7.01 18.55
N CYS A 20 -18.35 6.35 17.54
CA CYS A 20 -17.78 6.31 16.18
C CYS A 20 -17.68 7.71 15.57
N LEU A 21 -18.73 8.52 15.68
CA LEU A 21 -18.74 9.91 15.18
C LEU A 21 -17.71 10.79 15.87
N LYS A 22 -17.54 10.66 17.19
CA LYS A 22 -16.49 11.38 17.94
C LYS A 22 -15.09 10.93 17.53
N ALA A 23 -14.89 9.63 17.30
CA ALA A 23 -13.62 9.09 16.85
C ALA A 23 -13.27 9.59 15.43
N LEU A 24 -14.24 9.60 14.51
CA LEU A 24 -14.11 10.19 13.17
C LEU A 24 -13.76 11.67 13.24
N GLN A 25 -14.47 12.44 14.05
CA GLN A 25 -14.18 13.86 14.24
C GLN A 25 -12.75 14.09 14.74
N ALA A 26 -12.31 13.32 15.72
CA ALA A 26 -10.95 13.41 16.27
C ALA A 26 -9.90 13.02 15.21
N TYR A 27 -10.16 11.98 14.42
CA TYR A 27 -9.26 11.58 13.34
C TYR A 27 -9.11 12.67 12.28
N TYR A 28 -10.22 13.26 11.81
CA TYR A 28 -10.17 14.35 10.84
C TYR A 28 -9.54 15.62 11.41
N ALA A 29 -9.72 15.90 12.69
CA ALA A 29 -9.02 16.99 13.36
C ALA A 29 -7.49 16.77 13.34
N CYS A 30 -7.03 15.53 13.56
CA CYS A 30 -5.61 15.19 13.44
C CYS A 30 -5.10 15.37 12.00
N VAL A 31 -5.89 14.97 10.99
CA VAL A 31 -5.53 15.19 9.56
C VAL A 31 -5.38 16.68 9.28
N SER A 32 -6.35 17.52 9.69
CA SER A 32 -6.30 18.97 9.52
C SER A 32 -5.10 19.60 10.24
N PHE A 33 -4.76 19.10 11.42
CA PHE A 33 -3.58 19.55 12.16
C PHE A 33 -2.28 19.23 11.41
N VAL A 34 -2.14 17.99 10.93
CA VAL A 34 -0.96 17.57 10.14
C VAL A 34 -0.86 18.39 8.86
N ASP A 35 -1.96 18.59 8.13
CA ASP A 35 -2.01 19.41 6.92
C ASP A 35 -1.49 20.82 7.19
N ALA A 36 -1.93 21.46 8.27
CA ALA A 36 -1.44 22.78 8.68
C ALA A 36 0.07 22.78 8.98
N GLN A 37 0.63 21.73 9.60
CA GLN A 37 2.07 21.64 9.85
C GLN A 37 2.86 21.45 8.55
N VAL A 38 2.38 20.61 7.64
CA VAL A 38 2.97 20.43 6.30
C VAL A 38 2.95 21.76 5.55
N GLY A 39 1.83 22.48 5.58
CA GLY A 39 1.70 23.80 4.96
C GLY A 39 2.74 24.81 5.48
N ARG A 40 3.04 24.80 6.79
CA ARG A 40 4.10 25.64 7.38
C ARG A 40 5.48 25.29 6.84
N ILE A 41 5.80 24.01 6.70
CA ILE A 41 7.09 23.54 6.15
C ILE A 41 7.22 24.00 4.69
N LEU A 42 6.18 23.77 3.88
CA LEU A 42 6.18 24.16 2.47
C LEU A 42 6.30 25.68 2.28
N LYS A 43 5.61 26.45 3.13
CA LYS A 43 5.72 27.91 3.13
C LYS A 43 7.15 28.36 3.44
N SER A 44 7.77 27.83 4.48
CA SER A 44 9.16 28.15 4.83
C SER A 44 10.13 27.78 3.71
N LEU A 45 9.92 26.63 3.04
CA LEU A 45 10.73 26.21 1.91
C LEU A 45 10.65 27.24 0.75
N GLY A 46 9.46 27.76 0.47
CA GLY A 46 9.26 28.83 -0.52
C GLY A 46 9.89 30.16 -0.11
N GLU A 47 9.69 30.60 1.13
CA GLU A 47 10.23 31.85 1.67
C GLU A 47 11.77 31.86 1.68
N LEU A 48 12.39 30.70 1.86
CA LEU A 48 13.85 30.52 1.80
C LEU A 48 14.40 30.36 0.36
N GLY A 49 13.55 30.36 -0.65
CA GLY A 49 13.96 30.18 -2.05
C GLY A 49 14.48 28.78 -2.39
N LEU A 50 14.15 27.78 -1.56
CA LEU A 50 14.65 26.41 -1.73
C LEU A 50 13.71 25.50 -2.50
N ALA A 51 12.45 25.91 -2.73
CA ALA A 51 11.40 25.07 -3.32
C ALA A 51 11.79 24.52 -4.71
N GLU A 52 12.42 25.36 -5.56
CA GLU A 52 12.80 24.98 -6.92
C GLU A 52 13.99 23.99 -6.99
N ASN A 53 14.66 23.74 -5.86
CA ASN A 53 15.79 22.83 -5.78
C ASN A 53 15.58 21.75 -4.71
N THR A 54 14.32 21.43 -4.40
CA THR A 54 13.99 20.43 -3.36
C THR A 54 12.98 19.43 -3.90
N ILE A 55 13.32 18.15 -3.85
CA ILE A 55 12.39 17.05 -4.09
C ILE A 55 11.64 16.80 -2.80
N ILE A 56 10.31 16.77 -2.87
CA ILE A 56 9.44 16.50 -1.73
C ILE A 56 8.77 15.16 -1.91
N VAL A 57 8.86 14.31 -0.88
CA VAL A 57 8.12 13.05 -0.82
C VAL A 57 7.25 13.06 0.43
N PHE A 58 5.95 12.95 0.24
CA PHE A 58 4.98 12.84 1.33
C PHE A 58 4.31 11.49 1.27
N TRP A 59 4.39 10.73 2.36
CA TRP A 59 3.75 9.42 2.47
C TRP A 59 3.38 9.10 3.92
N SER A 60 2.57 8.07 4.12
CA SER A 60 2.34 7.44 5.41
C SER A 60 2.86 6.00 5.37
N ASP A 61 3.21 5.44 6.54
CA ASP A 61 3.72 4.07 6.69
C ASP A 61 2.64 3.01 6.41
N HIS A 62 1.37 3.32 6.66
CA HIS A 62 0.20 2.47 6.43
C HIS A 62 -1.08 3.31 6.37
N GLY A 63 -2.19 2.66 6.01
CA GLY A 63 -3.52 3.20 6.15
C GLY A 63 -4.14 2.91 7.52
N TYR A 64 -5.45 3.19 7.67
CA TYR A 64 -6.18 3.01 8.93
C TYR A 64 -7.66 2.80 8.67
N HIS A 65 -8.28 1.84 9.38
CA HIS A 65 -9.73 1.65 9.35
C HIS A 65 -10.44 2.63 10.27
N LEU A 66 -11.57 3.13 9.80
CA LEU A 66 -12.43 4.07 10.52
C LEU A 66 -13.85 3.51 10.74
N GLY A 67 -13.95 2.22 10.95
CA GLY A 67 -15.20 1.51 11.18
C GLY A 67 -15.61 0.57 10.05
N GLU A 68 -14.85 0.49 8.95
CA GLU A 68 -15.09 -0.44 7.85
C GLU A 68 -14.93 -1.90 8.33
N HIS A 69 -15.35 -2.86 7.50
CA HIS A 69 -15.23 -4.30 7.75
C HIS A 69 -15.79 -4.71 9.12
N GLN A 70 -17.03 -4.30 9.40
CA GLN A 70 -17.76 -4.61 10.63
C GLN A 70 -17.20 -3.95 11.89
N GLY A 71 -16.74 -2.71 11.77
CA GLY A 71 -16.35 -1.88 12.90
C GLY A 71 -14.88 -1.99 13.28
N ILE A 72 -13.98 -2.23 12.34
CA ILE A 72 -12.53 -2.21 12.59
C ILE A 72 -12.08 -0.76 12.77
N TRP A 73 -11.42 -0.47 13.90
CA TRP A 73 -10.81 0.82 14.23
C TRP A 73 -9.32 0.64 14.49
N GLN A 74 -8.58 0.29 13.44
CA GLN A 74 -7.13 0.07 13.56
C GLN A 74 -6.46 -0.11 12.20
N LYS A 75 -5.17 -0.25 12.21
CA LYS A 75 -4.30 -0.79 11.18
C LYS A 75 -4.13 -2.31 11.36
N ARG A 76 -3.15 -2.92 10.77
CA ARG A 76 -2.79 -4.35 10.88
C ARG A 76 -3.78 -5.28 10.19
N THR A 77 -4.34 -4.83 9.09
CA THR A 77 -5.10 -5.66 8.15
C THR A 77 -4.39 -5.70 6.81
N LEU A 78 -4.83 -6.59 5.94
CA LEU A 78 -4.38 -6.65 4.55
C LEU A 78 -5.46 -6.13 3.58
N PHE A 79 -6.52 -5.52 4.11
CA PHE A 79 -7.53 -4.80 3.34
C PHE A 79 -6.97 -3.46 2.82
N GLU A 80 -7.64 -2.88 1.83
CA GLU A 80 -7.22 -1.65 1.17
C GLU A 80 -7.02 -0.51 2.19
N GLU A 81 -7.91 -0.34 3.17
CA GLU A 81 -7.83 0.71 4.19
C GLU A 81 -6.58 0.60 5.08
N GLY A 82 -6.12 -0.62 5.34
CA GLY A 82 -4.91 -0.84 6.14
C GLY A 82 -3.62 -0.85 5.33
N ALA A 83 -3.68 -1.31 4.08
CA ALA A 83 -2.51 -1.55 3.24
C ALA A 83 -2.17 -0.40 2.29
N ARG A 84 -3.17 0.42 1.92
CA ARG A 84 -2.97 1.60 1.08
C ARG A 84 -2.70 2.83 1.95
N ALA A 85 -1.71 3.61 1.54
CA ALA A 85 -1.40 4.88 2.16
C ALA A 85 -1.11 5.95 1.10
N PRO A 86 -1.20 7.25 1.42
CA PRO A 86 -0.83 8.30 0.50
C PRO A 86 0.63 8.18 0.09
N LEU A 87 0.92 8.48 -1.17
CA LEU A 87 2.27 8.63 -1.69
C LEU A 87 2.26 9.74 -2.73
N ILE A 88 2.93 10.84 -2.41
CA ILE A 88 3.01 12.03 -3.25
C ILE A 88 4.47 12.37 -3.47
N PHE A 89 4.85 12.55 -4.73
CA PHE A 89 6.15 13.10 -5.11
C PHE A 89 5.94 14.47 -5.75
N LEU A 90 6.79 15.40 -5.39
CA LEU A 90 6.97 16.67 -6.10
C LEU A 90 8.45 16.80 -6.42
N ASP A 91 8.79 16.74 -7.69
CA ASP A 91 10.07 17.17 -8.24
C ASP A 91 9.80 18.40 -9.10
N PRO A 92 10.37 19.58 -8.83
CA PRO A 92 10.10 20.80 -9.60
C PRO A 92 10.29 20.62 -11.10
N ARG A 93 11.10 19.67 -11.52
CA ARG A 93 11.42 19.38 -12.93
C ARG A 93 10.42 18.45 -13.61
N ALA A 94 9.59 17.73 -12.85
CA ALA A 94 8.72 16.68 -13.39
C ALA A 94 7.47 17.26 -14.07
N ARG A 95 7.14 16.75 -15.26
CA ARG A 95 5.98 17.20 -16.06
C ARG A 95 4.65 16.70 -15.52
N GLY A 96 4.67 15.68 -14.67
CA GLY A 96 3.50 15.11 -14.05
C GLY A 96 3.04 15.80 -12.77
N ASN A 97 3.72 16.87 -12.32
CA ASN A 97 3.32 17.62 -11.14
C ASN A 97 1.86 18.08 -11.23
N GLY A 98 1.13 17.99 -10.11
CA GLY A 98 -0.30 18.33 -10.04
C GLY A 98 -1.23 17.27 -10.65
N LYS A 99 -0.71 16.14 -11.13
CA LYS A 99 -1.51 15.04 -11.69
C LYS A 99 -1.43 13.82 -10.81
N SER A 100 -2.46 12.96 -10.89
CA SER A 100 -2.51 11.67 -10.19
C SER A 100 -2.28 10.51 -11.14
N SER A 101 -1.77 9.39 -10.59
CA SER A 101 -1.66 8.12 -11.28
C SER A 101 -2.47 7.04 -10.54
N THR A 102 -3.17 6.19 -11.29
CA THR A 102 -3.88 5.02 -10.76
C THR A 102 -3.01 3.75 -10.78
N ARG A 103 -1.73 3.89 -11.08
CA ARG A 103 -0.80 2.77 -11.16
C ARG A 103 -0.51 2.21 -9.77
N ILE A 104 -0.47 0.88 -9.66
CA ILE A 104 -0.10 0.22 -8.41
C ILE A 104 1.41 0.29 -8.25
N VAL A 105 1.85 0.83 -7.11
CA VAL A 105 3.25 1.02 -6.73
C VAL A 105 3.47 0.51 -5.31
N GLU A 106 4.73 0.33 -4.93
CA GLU A 106 5.12 -0.12 -3.59
C GLU A 106 6.01 0.91 -2.90
N PHE A 107 6.04 0.92 -1.57
CA PHE A 107 6.96 1.82 -0.84
C PHE A 107 8.44 1.49 -1.03
N VAL A 108 8.76 0.25 -1.39
CA VAL A 108 10.14 -0.12 -1.77
C VAL A 108 10.61 0.61 -3.04
N ASP A 109 9.68 1.19 -3.81
CA ASP A 109 9.97 2.00 -5.00
C ASP A 109 10.47 3.42 -4.66
N ILE A 110 10.23 3.91 -3.43
CA ILE A 110 10.62 5.26 -2.99
C ILE A 110 12.13 5.45 -3.09
N TYR A 111 12.91 4.52 -2.54
CA TYR A 111 14.36 4.64 -2.49
C TYR A 111 15.02 4.68 -3.88
N PRO A 112 14.76 3.73 -4.80
CA PRO A 112 15.30 3.83 -6.16
C PRO A 112 14.80 5.08 -6.91
N THR A 113 13.58 5.56 -6.64
CA THR A 113 13.09 6.81 -7.23
C THR A 113 13.91 8.00 -6.78
N LEU A 114 14.20 8.11 -5.48
CA LEU A 114 15.02 9.21 -4.95
C LEU A 114 16.46 9.17 -5.49
N ILE A 115 17.05 7.98 -5.67
CA ILE A 115 18.36 7.84 -6.31
C ILE A 115 18.33 8.44 -7.72
N ASP A 116 17.35 8.06 -8.54
CA ASP A 116 17.24 8.54 -9.91
C ASP A 116 16.97 10.05 -9.98
N LEU A 117 16.02 10.55 -9.19
CA LEU A 117 15.67 11.97 -9.18
C LEU A 117 16.82 12.86 -8.68
N ALA A 118 17.60 12.37 -7.72
CA ALA A 118 18.76 13.08 -7.19
C ALA A 118 20.05 12.83 -8.02
N ASN A 119 19.95 12.05 -9.10
CA ASN A 119 21.09 11.66 -9.95
C ASN A 119 22.27 11.07 -9.14
N LEU A 120 21.94 10.23 -8.17
CA LEU A 120 22.92 9.54 -7.32
C LEU A 120 23.33 8.20 -7.93
N PRO A 121 24.55 7.71 -7.65
CA PRO A 121 24.95 6.37 -8.09
C PRO A 121 24.13 5.28 -7.39
N HIS A 122 23.67 4.30 -8.16
CA HIS A 122 23.02 3.12 -7.59
C HIS A 122 24.01 2.30 -6.74
N PRO A 123 23.55 1.72 -5.60
CA PRO A 123 24.40 0.92 -4.75
C PRO A 123 24.92 -0.31 -5.51
N GLN A 124 26.25 -0.51 -5.51
CA GLN A 124 26.89 -1.62 -6.23
C GLN A 124 26.79 -2.95 -5.48
N THR A 125 26.63 -2.89 -4.16
CA THR A 125 26.67 -4.07 -3.27
C THR A 125 25.30 -4.59 -2.87
N GLN A 126 24.22 -3.83 -3.13
CA GLN A 126 22.87 -4.17 -2.73
C GLN A 126 21.91 -4.12 -3.91
N LYS A 127 21.25 -5.24 -4.18
CA LYS A 127 20.19 -5.28 -5.17
C LYS A 127 18.92 -4.65 -4.57
N LEU A 128 18.42 -3.59 -5.21
CA LEU A 128 17.17 -2.95 -4.80
C LEU A 128 15.98 -3.83 -5.22
N ALA A 129 15.02 -4.00 -4.31
CA ALA A 129 13.78 -4.75 -4.59
C ALA A 129 12.77 -3.89 -5.35
N GLY A 130 12.74 -2.58 -5.10
CA GLY A 130 11.88 -1.62 -5.78
C GLY A 130 12.45 -1.16 -7.12
N ARG A 131 11.64 -0.40 -7.84
CA ARG A 131 11.99 0.23 -9.11
C ARG A 131 11.63 1.71 -9.09
N SER A 132 12.33 2.52 -9.85
CA SER A 132 12.07 3.96 -9.91
C SER A 132 10.70 4.29 -10.47
N LEU A 133 10.02 5.22 -9.82
CA LEU A 133 8.75 5.82 -10.24
C LEU A 133 8.96 7.06 -11.14
N ALA A 134 10.20 7.44 -11.46
CA ALA A 134 10.49 8.60 -12.30
C ALA A 134 9.69 8.61 -13.62
N PRO A 135 9.48 7.48 -14.33
CA PRO A 135 8.62 7.47 -15.52
C PRO A 135 7.17 7.89 -15.26
N LEU A 136 6.63 7.60 -14.07
CA LEU A 136 5.28 8.00 -13.67
C LEU A 136 5.21 9.47 -13.24
N LEU A 137 6.30 10.03 -12.76
CA LEU A 137 6.40 11.45 -12.45
C LEU A 137 6.45 12.29 -13.75
N GLU A 138 7.04 11.76 -14.81
CA GLU A 138 7.02 12.39 -16.13
C GLU A 138 5.67 12.23 -16.84
N ASN A 139 5.13 11.01 -16.83
CA ASN A 139 3.85 10.68 -17.42
C ASN A 139 3.04 9.74 -16.50
N PRO A 140 2.08 10.28 -15.73
CA PRO A 140 1.25 9.47 -14.81
C PRO A 140 0.44 8.36 -15.49
N LEU A 141 0.25 8.43 -16.81
CA LEU A 141 -0.44 7.43 -17.62
C LEU A 141 0.50 6.45 -18.32
N ALA A 142 1.81 6.56 -18.12
CA ALA A 142 2.78 5.66 -18.73
C ALA A 142 2.42 4.18 -18.51
N GLU A 143 2.86 3.32 -19.42
CA GLU A 143 2.70 1.89 -19.26
C GLU A 143 3.42 1.42 -17.99
N TRP A 144 2.68 0.75 -17.12
CA TRP A 144 3.18 0.33 -15.82
C TRP A 144 2.51 -0.97 -15.40
N LYS A 145 3.28 -2.03 -15.31
CA LYS A 145 2.82 -3.30 -14.72
C LYS A 145 3.21 -3.29 -13.26
N GLY A 146 2.29 -2.84 -12.41
CA GLY A 146 2.47 -2.74 -10.97
C GLY A 146 1.71 -3.80 -10.21
N GLU A 147 2.36 -4.34 -9.20
CA GLU A 147 1.79 -5.22 -8.19
C GLU A 147 2.41 -4.82 -6.86
N ALA A 148 1.60 -4.60 -5.83
CA ALA A 148 2.07 -4.27 -4.49
C ALA A 148 1.95 -5.47 -3.56
N ILE A 149 3.01 -5.76 -2.80
CA ILE A 149 3.03 -6.82 -1.81
C ILE A 149 2.96 -6.21 -0.42
N THR A 150 2.04 -6.72 0.39
CA THR A 150 1.94 -6.37 1.80
C THR A 150 2.02 -7.64 2.64
N GLN A 151 2.83 -7.60 3.69
CA GLN A 151 2.99 -8.73 4.61
C GLN A 151 2.73 -8.29 6.04
N ILE A 152 2.10 -9.17 6.80
CA ILE A 152 1.84 -8.93 8.22
C ILE A 152 1.94 -10.21 9.02
N LEU A 153 2.64 -10.15 10.15
CA LEU A 153 2.68 -11.24 11.12
C LEU A 153 1.68 -10.93 12.24
N ARG A 154 0.75 -11.84 12.47
CA ARG A 154 -0.32 -11.69 13.46
C ARG A 154 -0.51 -12.95 14.30
N PRO A 155 -1.04 -12.83 15.53
CA PRO A 155 -1.55 -14.00 16.23
C PRO A 155 -2.68 -14.65 15.43
N ALA A 156 -2.58 -15.97 15.25
CA ALA A 156 -3.64 -16.76 14.63
C ALA A 156 -4.89 -16.82 15.52
N ASP A 157 -4.66 -16.82 16.83
CA ASP A 157 -5.64 -16.78 17.89
C ASP A 157 -4.99 -16.08 19.08
N SER A 158 -5.71 -15.15 19.71
CA SER A 158 -5.25 -14.44 20.90
C SER A 158 -4.93 -15.39 22.07
N ARG A 159 -5.51 -16.59 22.08
CA ARG A 159 -5.33 -17.62 23.11
C ARG A 159 -4.12 -18.53 22.86
N LEU A 160 -3.73 -18.73 21.59
CA LEU A 160 -2.77 -19.78 21.21
C LEU A 160 -1.33 -19.30 21.07
N LYS A 161 -1.01 -18.01 21.24
CA LYS A 161 0.33 -17.43 21.00
C LYS A 161 0.97 -17.83 19.65
N LYS A 162 0.22 -18.48 18.77
CA LYS A 162 0.70 -18.92 17.46
C LYS A 162 0.62 -17.75 16.46
N MET A 163 1.74 -17.38 15.92
CA MET A 163 1.81 -16.34 14.88
C MET A 163 1.44 -16.91 13.51
N THR A 164 0.74 -16.12 12.73
CA THR A 164 0.32 -16.44 11.35
C THR A 164 0.78 -15.33 10.44
N MET A 165 1.55 -15.69 9.40
CA MET A 165 1.94 -14.77 8.35
C MET A 165 0.79 -14.61 7.36
N GLY A 166 0.38 -13.38 7.13
CA GLY A 166 -0.48 -12.97 6.03
C GLY A 166 0.34 -12.30 4.93
N CYS A 167 0.09 -12.67 3.70
CA CYS A 167 0.70 -12.07 2.51
C CYS A 167 -0.38 -11.70 1.53
N SER A 168 -0.35 -10.48 1.01
CA SER A 168 -1.31 -9.96 0.04
C SER A 168 -0.58 -9.45 -1.20
N ILE A 169 -1.16 -9.67 -2.38
CA ILE A 169 -0.76 -9.05 -3.63
C ILE A 169 -1.92 -8.21 -4.18
N ARG A 170 -1.66 -6.94 -4.46
CA ARG A 170 -2.57 -5.96 -5.06
C ARG A 170 -2.12 -5.67 -6.49
N THR A 171 -2.99 -5.95 -7.45
CA THR A 171 -2.83 -5.57 -8.87
C THR A 171 -3.81 -4.44 -9.20
N ALA A 172 -3.87 -3.97 -10.44
CA ALA A 172 -4.85 -2.96 -10.83
C ALA A 172 -6.31 -3.40 -10.57
N ARG A 173 -6.64 -4.68 -10.75
CA ARG A 173 -7.99 -5.21 -10.56
C ARG A 173 -8.17 -6.05 -9.31
N TRP A 174 -7.17 -6.83 -8.92
CA TRP A 174 -7.32 -7.89 -7.94
C TRP A 174 -6.54 -7.61 -6.66
N ARG A 175 -7.11 -8.00 -5.52
CA ARG A 175 -6.36 -8.27 -4.30
C ARG A 175 -6.51 -9.74 -3.94
N TYR A 176 -5.40 -10.45 -3.85
CA TYR A 176 -5.33 -11.81 -3.34
C TYR A 176 -4.54 -11.85 -2.05
N THR A 177 -5.09 -12.46 -1.03
CA THR A 177 -4.46 -12.60 0.28
C THR A 177 -4.43 -14.07 0.69
N GLU A 178 -3.30 -14.52 1.23
CA GLU A 178 -3.20 -15.84 1.84
C GLU A 178 -2.59 -15.76 3.24
N TRP A 179 -3.10 -16.61 4.13
CA TRP A 179 -2.62 -16.73 5.51
C TRP A 179 -1.95 -18.09 5.71
N SER A 180 -0.70 -18.11 6.25
CA SER A 180 0.13 -19.33 6.38
C SER A 180 0.19 -20.11 5.06
N GLU A 181 0.53 -19.44 3.97
CA GLU A 181 0.60 -20.04 2.62
C GLU A 181 -0.73 -20.67 2.15
N GLY A 182 -1.84 -20.10 2.61
CA GLY A 182 -3.19 -20.55 2.29
C GLY A 182 -3.75 -21.60 3.26
N LYS A 183 -2.95 -22.13 4.20
CA LYS A 183 -3.39 -23.14 5.18
C LYS A 183 -4.38 -22.58 6.20
N ALA A 184 -4.30 -21.29 6.50
CA ALA A 184 -5.19 -20.61 7.45
C ALA A 184 -6.29 -19.79 6.75
N GLY A 185 -6.39 -19.89 5.43
CA GLY A 185 -7.41 -19.25 4.62
C GLY A 185 -6.84 -18.41 3.48
N ILE A 186 -7.71 -18.12 2.52
CA ILE A 186 -7.42 -17.26 1.36
C ILE A 186 -8.58 -16.30 1.13
N GLU A 187 -8.26 -15.18 0.51
CA GLU A 187 -9.22 -14.15 0.14
C GLU A 187 -8.90 -13.66 -1.29
N LEU A 188 -9.93 -13.36 -2.06
CA LEU A 188 -9.81 -12.72 -3.36
C LEU A 188 -10.91 -11.68 -3.53
N TYR A 189 -10.53 -10.48 -3.92
CA TYR A 189 -11.43 -9.35 -4.17
C TYR A 189 -11.17 -8.77 -5.56
N ASP A 190 -12.28 -8.41 -6.25
CA ASP A 190 -12.26 -7.74 -7.54
C ASP A 190 -12.54 -6.26 -7.37
N HIS A 191 -11.53 -5.43 -7.43
CA HIS A 191 -11.68 -3.98 -7.21
C HIS A 191 -12.46 -3.24 -8.32
N THR A 192 -12.78 -3.91 -9.43
CA THR A 192 -13.70 -3.36 -10.43
C THR A 192 -15.14 -3.38 -9.94
N GLU A 193 -15.52 -4.45 -9.23
CA GLU A 193 -16.90 -4.68 -8.76
C GLU A 193 -17.05 -4.42 -7.25
N ASP A 194 -15.99 -4.65 -6.49
CA ASP A 194 -15.97 -4.58 -5.02
C ASP A 194 -14.70 -3.86 -4.53
N PRO A 195 -14.57 -2.55 -4.73
CA PRO A 195 -13.40 -1.80 -4.29
C PRO A 195 -13.24 -1.75 -2.76
N ASN A 196 -14.31 -2.05 -2.01
CA ASN A 196 -14.32 -2.08 -0.54
C ASN A 196 -14.03 -3.47 0.04
N GLU A 197 -13.76 -4.47 -0.78
CA GLU A 197 -13.34 -5.81 -0.34
C GLU A 197 -14.33 -6.52 0.61
N PHE A 198 -15.65 -6.38 0.36
CA PHE A 198 -16.68 -7.04 1.17
C PHE A 198 -17.00 -8.46 0.71
N ASN A 199 -16.79 -8.77 -0.56
CA ASN A 199 -17.17 -10.02 -1.22
C ASN A 199 -15.93 -10.90 -1.49
N ASN A 200 -15.62 -11.80 -0.56
CA ASN A 200 -14.53 -12.75 -0.77
C ASN A 200 -14.90 -13.83 -1.81
N LEU A 201 -14.46 -13.68 -3.04
CA LEU A 201 -14.68 -14.59 -4.16
C LEU A 201 -14.00 -15.97 -3.98
N ALA A 202 -13.07 -16.10 -3.03
CA ALA A 202 -12.42 -17.38 -2.75
C ALA A 202 -13.28 -18.32 -1.90
N ARG A 203 -14.45 -17.91 -1.38
CA ARG A 203 -15.35 -18.76 -0.58
C ARG A 203 -16.00 -19.86 -1.42
N ASP A 204 -16.48 -19.51 -2.60
CA ASP A 204 -17.09 -20.45 -3.57
C ASP A 204 -16.63 -20.09 -4.98
N PRO A 205 -15.38 -20.42 -5.33
CA PRO A 205 -14.77 -19.94 -6.56
C PRO A 205 -15.25 -20.72 -7.78
N SER A 206 -15.69 -20.00 -8.82
CA SER A 206 -15.90 -20.54 -10.15
C SER A 206 -14.58 -21.08 -10.74
N PRO A 207 -14.60 -21.88 -11.83
CA PRO A 207 -13.37 -22.33 -12.50
C PRO A 207 -12.45 -21.17 -12.92
N GLU A 208 -13.03 -20.04 -13.35
CA GLU A 208 -12.28 -18.84 -13.72
C GLU A 208 -11.62 -18.20 -12.51
N ILE A 209 -12.35 -18.04 -11.39
CA ILE A 209 -11.82 -17.52 -10.14
C ILE A 209 -10.71 -18.41 -9.59
N ARG A 210 -10.85 -19.74 -9.66
CA ARG A 210 -9.78 -20.68 -9.28
C ARG A 210 -8.51 -20.47 -10.08
N ARG A 211 -8.64 -20.25 -11.39
CA ARG A 211 -7.49 -19.93 -12.26
C ARG A 211 -6.82 -18.61 -11.83
N GLN A 212 -7.62 -17.57 -11.58
CA GLN A 212 -7.12 -16.28 -11.15
C GLN A 212 -6.38 -16.38 -9.81
N ILE A 213 -6.94 -17.09 -8.83
CA ILE A 213 -6.27 -17.40 -7.56
C ILE A 213 -4.92 -18.09 -7.80
N GLY A 214 -4.86 -19.07 -8.69
CA GLY A 214 -3.61 -19.77 -9.03
C GLY A 214 -2.53 -18.85 -9.59
N LEU A 215 -2.90 -17.93 -10.47
CA LEU A 215 -1.98 -16.94 -11.07
C LEU A 215 -1.45 -15.97 -10.01
N LEU A 216 -2.34 -15.37 -9.21
CA LEU A 216 -1.97 -14.41 -8.19
C LEU A 216 -1.12 -15.04 -7.08
N ARG A 217 -1.45 -16.26 -6.67
CA ARG A 217 -0.64 -17.04 -5.72
C ARG A 217 0.77 -17.28 -6.23
N LYS A 218 0.90 -17.66 -7.51
CA LYS A 218 2.22 -17.84 -8.13
C LYS A 218 3.03 -16.54 -8.10
N ASN A 219 2.43 -15.42 -8.49
CA ASN A 219 3.09 -14.11 -8.50
C ASN A 219 3.48 -13.67 -7.07
N LEU A 220 2.57 -13.82 -6.12
CA LEU A 220 2.83 -13.51 -4.72
C LEU A 220 4.04 -14.27 -4.19
N ARG A 221 4.12 -15.56 -4.43
CA ARG A 221 5.22 -16.41 -3.94
C ARG A 221 6.55 -16.11 -4.62
N LEU A 222 6.54 -15.80 -5.91
CA LEU A 222 7.75 -15.40 -6.63
C LEU A 222 8.34 -14.11 -6.04
N LYS A 223 7.49 -13.11 -5.77
CA LYS A 223 7.93 -11.83 -5.21
C LYS A 223 8.31 -11.93 -3.73
N SER A 224 7.52 -12.61 -2.90
CA SER A 224 7.78 -12.74 -1.47
C SER A 224 9.01 -13.58 -1.14
N SER A 225 9.45 -14.47 -2.04
CA SER A 225 10.68 -15.26 -1.88
C SER A 225 11.97 -14.52 -2.29
N GLY A 226 11.90 -13.25 -2.64
CA GLY A 226 13.03 -12.49 -3.14
C GLY A 226 13.55 -12.93 -4.53
N LYS A 227 12.86 -13.88 -5.16
CA LYS A 227 13.14 -14.35 -6.53
C LYS A 227 12.35 -13.50 -7.53
N THR A 228 12.69 -12.23 -7.66
CA THR A 228 12.09 -11.37 -8.68
C THR A 228 12.58 -11.83 -10.06
N PRO A 229 11.71 -11.97 -11.08
CA PRO A 229 12.17 -12.10 -12.45
C PRO A 229 12.91 -10.81 -12.82
N THR A 230 14.21 -10.92 -13.06
CA THR A 230 15.02 -9.80 -13.48
C THR A 230 14.76 -9.51 -14.95
N THR A 231 13.92 -8.54 -15.24
CA THR A 231 14.01 -7.84 -16.51
C THR A 231 14.44 -6.42 -16.18
N PRO A 232 15.69 -6.03 -16.43
CA PRO A 232 16.11 -4.66 -16.26
C PRO A 232 15.48 -3.84 -17.36
N VAL A 233 14.55 -2.97 -17.03
CA VAL A 233 14.20 -1.86 -17.90
C VAL A 233 15.18 -0.75 -17.57
N ASN A 234 16.28 -0.67 -18.31
CA ASN A 234 17.07 0.53 -18.35
C ASN A 234 16.29 1.57 -19.17
N PRO A 235 15.92 2.71 -18.59
CA PRO A 235 15.44 3.83 -19.36
C PRO A 235 16.62 4.36 -20.23
N PRO A 236 16.34 4.90 -21.43
CA PRO A 236 17.35 5.58 -22.21
C PRO A 236 17.93 6.75 -21.41
N ARG A 237 19.23 6.86 -21.37
CA ARG A 237 19.92 8.06 -20.85
C ARG A 237 19.55 9.25 -21.75
N LEU A 238 18.98 10.29 -21.17
CA LEU A 238 18.88 11.61 -21.78
C LEU A 238 20.23 12.32 -21.70
#